data_2eebf177258084767b83a5460f04527a
#
_entry.id   2eebf177258084767b83a5460f04527a
#
_cell.length_a   1.000
_cell.length_b   1.000
_cell.length_c   1.000
_cell.angle_alpha   90.00
_cell.angle_beta   90.00
_cell.angle_gamma   90.00
#
_symmetry.space_group_name_H-M   'P 1'
#
loop_
_entity.id
_entity.type
_entity.pdbx_description
1 polymer ?
#
loop_
_entity_poly.entity_id
_entity_poly.type
_entity_poly.pdbx_seq_one_letter_code
_entity_poly.pdbx_strand_id
1 'polypeptide(L)'
;MKTIFINRITLAAIAVVFSAFLFTSCQKENSTSGTDALTADQAADFADESTQADASFSDVEDLGMIAAEEDGAASTGRGYHPLFEELRLRTGACANITVTPNDSTYPKTITIDFGDGCLGPDGKFRKGAIIIHLTAPIRQSGAVATITFRNFYLNRAHIEGTKILTNLSSGGNVKFTVQVVNGAVTFPNGRGWQYDELKAVTQIDGGTTPFVRDDVYKIEGRSRTALNGGATLVLNTETPLIKKVVCPWFNNGVLKINANSHVMFVDYGAPNNGDCDNKALLTWNNGANSRLITLP
;
A
#
# COMPACT_ATOMS: atom_id res chain seq x y z
N MET A 1 -28.58 80.24 44.30
CA MET A 1 -29.68 80.99 43.64
C MET A 1 -30.37 80.09 42.68
N LYS A 2 -31.67 79.96 42.88
CA LYS A 2 -32.79 79.67 41.94
C LYS A 2 -32.68 78.30 41.26
N THR A 3 -33.43 77.34 41.74
CA THR A 3 -34.88 77.04 41.58
C THR A 3 -35.22 76.50 40.22
N ILE A 4 -35.65 75.20 40.24
CA ILE A 4 -37.01 74.68 40.04
C ILE A 4 -37.43 74.72 38.56
N PHE A 5 -37.82 73.61 37.93
CA PHE A 5 -39.20 73.22 37.83
C PHE A 5 -39.40 71.79 37.27
N ILE A 6 -40.20 71.08 37.98
CA ILE A 6 -40.89 69.84 37.64
C ILE A 6 -41.84 70.10 36.44
N ASN A 7 -42.00 69.22 35.53
CA ASN A 7 -43.29 68.82 35.02
C ASN A 7 -43.27 67.56 34.19
N ARG A 8 -43.86 66.56 34.72
CA ARG A 8 -45.11 65.87 34.32
C ARG A 8 -45.00 65.03 33.04
N ILE A 9 -44.94 63.76 33.34
CA ILE A 9 -45.92 62.75 32.97
C ILE A 9 -46.48 62.92 31.55
N THR A 10 -46.04 62.10 30.62
CA THR A 10 -46.88 61.49 29.64
C THR A 10 -46.58 60.00 29.60
N LEU A 11 -47.54 59.22 30.00
CA LEU A 11 -47.64 57.82 29.70
C LEU A 11 -47.68 57.67 28.19
N ALA A 12 -46.73 57.01 27.62
CA ALA A 12 -46.81 56.48 26.29
C ALA A 12 -46.24 55.06 26.30
N ALA A 13 -47.14 54.15 26.25
CA ALA A 13 -47.05 52.77 25.81
C ALA A 13 -45.63 52.25 25.53
N ILE A 14 -45.09 51.49 26.49
CA ILE A 14 -43.99 50.56 26.25
C ILE A 14 -44.57 49.41 25.43
N ALA A 15 -44.42 49.50 24.11
CA ALA A 15 -44.54 48.34 23.26
C ALA A 15 -43.36 47.45 23.57
N VAL A 16 -43.57 46.46 24.41
CA VAL A 16 -42.65 45.33 24.61
C VAL A 16 -42.66 44.57 23.30
N VAL A 17 -41.70 44.92 22.46
CA VAL A 17 -41.31 44.05 21.34
C VAL A 17 -40.63 42.87 21.97
N PHE A 18 -41.41 41.86 22.22
CA PHE A 18 -40.91 40.52 22.55
C PHE A 18 -40.27 39.99 21.26
N SER A 19 -38.99 40.29 21.07
CA SER A 19 -38.16 39.64 20.11
C SER A 19 -38.10 38.16 20.49
N ALA A 20 -39.00 37.37 19.93
CA ALA A 20 -38.94 35.94 19.94
C ALA A 20 -37.65 35.55 19.23
N PHE A 21 -36.56 35.38 20.00
CA PHE A 21 -35.42 34.60 19.57
C PHE A 21 -35.94 33.18 19.35
N LEU A 22 -36.29 32.89 18.13
CA LEU A 22 -36.43 31.53 17.67
C LEU A 22 -35.02 30.94 17.72
N PHE A 23 -34.71 30.34 18.87
CA PHE A 23 -33.68 29.30 18.93
C PHE A 23 -34.19 28.20 18.02
N THR A 24 -33.74 28.22 16.77
CA THR A 24 -33.71 27.02 15.95
C THR A 24 -32.69 26.13 16.62
N SER A 25 -33.15 25.40 17.62
CA SER A 25 -32.51 24.18 18.07
C SER A 25 -32.41 23.33 16.79
N CYS A 26 -31.21 23.22 16.22
CA CYS A 26 -30.87 22.07 15.42
C CYS A 26 -31.08 20.86 16.31
N GLN A 27 -32.28 20.32 16.31
CA GLN A 27 -32.48 18.94 16.70
C GLN A 27 -31.59 18.14 15.78
N LYS A 28 -30.47 17.69 16.34
CA LYS A 28 -29.75 16.55 15.80
C LYS A 28 -30.79 15.43 15.78
N GLU A 29 -31.39 15.25 14.62
CA GLU A 29 -32.23 14.09 14.40
C GLU A 29 -31.36 12.89 14.74
N ASN A 30 -31.68 12.22 15.83
CA ASN A 30 -31.26 10.85 16.05
C ASN A 30 -31.96 10.03 14.96
N SER A 31 -31.36 10.01 13.78
CA SER A 31 -31.72 9.05 12.76
C SER A 31 -31.30 7.69 13.27
N THR A 32 -32.29 6.98 13.76
CA THR A 32 -32.34 5.55 14.00
C THR A 32 -31.63 4.82 12.86
N SER A 33 -30.52 4.10 13.20
CA SER A 33 -29.92 2.94 12.51
C SER A 33 -30.18 2.84 10.98
N GLY A 34 -29.72 3.82 10.22
CA GLY A 34 -29.22 3.60 8.88
C GLY A 34 -27.71 3.43 9.02
N THR A 35 -27.11 2.45 8.38
CA THR A 35 -25.68 2.42 8.16
C THR A 35 -25.30 3.76 7.56
N ASP A 36 -24.63 4.64 8.34
CA ASP A 36 -24.26 5.97 7.88
C ASP A 36 -23.45 5.78 6.59
N ALA A 37 -23.94 6.35 5.47
CA ALA A 37 -23.26 6.25 4.21
C ALA A 37 -21.89 6.92 4.32
N LEU A 38 -20.83 6.27 3.79
CA LEU A 38 -19.49 6.86 3.77
C LEU A 38 -19.51 8.19 3.00
N THR A 39 -18.90 9.21 3.58
CA THR A 39 -18.58 10.44 2.86
C THR A 39 -17.45 10.20 1.85
N ALA A 40 -17.32 11.09 0.86
CA ALA A 40 -16.25 10.99 -0.14
C ALA A 40 -14.84 11.04 0.48
N ASP A 41 -14.66 11.85 1.54
CA ASP A 41 -13.36 11.98 2.20
C ASP A 41 -13.04 10.73 3.03
N GLN A 42 -13.99 10.19 3.78
CA GLN A 42 -13.77 8.93 4.50
C GLN A 42 -13.45 7.75 3.57
N ALA A 43 -14.14 7.66 2.42
CA ALA A 43 -13.86 6.62 1.44
C ALA A 43 -12.46 6.78 0.84
N ALA A 44 -12.06 8.02 0.54
CA ALA A 44 -10.72 8.33 0.02
C ALA A 44 -9.63 8.02 1.07
N ASP A 45 -9.83 8.38 2.34
CA ASP A 45 -8.88 8.11 3.42
C ASP A 45 -8.67 6.59 3.60
N PHE A 46 -9.74 5.79 3.62
CA PHE A 46 -9.61 4.34 3.71
C PHE A 46 -8.91 3.72 2.50
N ALA A 47 -9.20 4.22 1.29
CA ALA A 47 -8.51 3.76 0.08
C ALA A 47 -7.03 4.14 0.12
N ASP A 48 -6.68 5.36 0.53
CA ASP A 48 -5.30 5.84 0.65
C ASP A 48 -4.51 5.01 1.68
N GLU A 49 -5.04 4.82 2.88
CA GLU A 49 -4.39 4.01 3.93
C GLU A 49 -4.15 2.56 3.47
N SER A 50 -5.12 1.94 2.79
CA SER A 50 -4.99 0.57 2.31
C SER A 50 -3.99 0.44 1.17
N THR A 51 -4.02 1.36 0.20
CA THR A 51 -3.08 1.34 -0.93
C THR A 51 -1.66 1.69 -0.52
N GLN A 52 -1.45 2.57 0.46
CA GLN A 52 -0.13 2.86 1.02
C GLN A 52 0.46 1.66 1.76
N ALA A 53 -0.35 0.94 2.55
CA ALA A 53 0.10 -0.27 3.24
C ALA A 53 0.55 -1.33 2.23
N ASP A 54 -0.28 -1.60 1.22
CA ASP A 54 0.02 -2.57 0.16
C ASP A 54 1.28 -2.15 -0.63
N ALA A 55 1.39 -0.88 -1.02
CA ALA A 55 2.53 -0.36 -1.77
C ALA A 55 3.85 -0.46 -1.01
N SER A 56 3.83 -0.27 0.33
CA SER A 56 5.03 -0.37 1.17
C SER A 56 5.62 -1.78 1.14
N PHE A 57 4.77 -2.81 1.20
CA PHE A 57 5.20 -4.21 1.14
C PHE A 57 5.43 -4.70 -0.29
N SER A 58 4.77 -4.13 -1.29
CA SER A 58 5.02 -4.44 -2.71
C SER A 58 6.39 -3.94 -3.16
N ASP A 59 6.87 -2.77 -2.71
CA ASP A 59 8.22 -2.29 -3.01
C ASP A 59 9.30 -3.27 -2.54
N VAL A 60 9.13 -3.79 -1.33
CA VAL A 60 10.05 -4.79 -0.75
C VAL A 60 9.98 -6.11 -1.51
N GLU A 61 8.80 -6.54 -1.95
CA GLU A 61 8.62 -7.74 -2.78
C GLU A 61 9.34 -7.61 -4.11
N ASP A 62 9.13 -6.50 -4.81
CA ASP A 62 9.78 -6.22 -6.10
C ASP A 62 11.31 -6.28 -5.97
N LEU A 63 11.90 -5.60 -4.96
CA LEU A 63 13.35 -5.63 -4.73
C LEU A 63 13.85 -7.03 -4.36
N GLY A 64 13.11 -7.73 -3.50
CA GLY A 64 13.46 -9.07 -3.06
C GLY A 64 13.40 -10.09 -4.18
N MET A 65 12.38 -10.02 -5.03
CA MET A 65 12.23 -10.90 -6.18
C MET A 65 13.32 -10.64 -7.23
N ILE A 66 13.56 -9.38 -7.59
CA ILE A 66 14.63 -9.01 -8.55
C ILE A 66 15.97 -9.52 -8.06
N ALA A 67 16.32 -9.29 -6.79
CA ALA A 67 17.58 -9.76 -6.21
C ALA A 67 17.72 -11.29 -6.26
N ALA A 68 16.64 -12.01 -5.92
CA ALA A 68 16.62 -13.47 -5.92
C ALA A 68 16.71 -14.06 -7.33
N GLU A 69 16.11 -13.42 -8.33
CA GLU A 69 16.16 -13.86 -9.72
C GLU A 69 17.53 -13.62 -10.34
N GLU A 70 18.14 -12.46 -10.14
CA GLU A 70 19.49 -12.16 -10.63
C GLU A 70 20.55 -13.05 -9.98
N ASP A 71 20.43 -13.36 -8.69
CA ASP A 71 21.29 -14.35 -8.01
C ASP A 71 21.09 -15.76 -8.57
N GLY A 72 19.83 -16.18 -8.77
CA GLY A 72 19.50 -17.48 -9.34
C GLY A 72 20.05 -17.64 -10.77
N ALA A 73 19.95 -16.62 -11.60
CA ALA A 73 20.52 -16.61 -12.95
C ALA A 73 22.05 -16.73 -12.93
N ALA A 74 22.73 -16.00 -12.04
CA ALA A 74 24.17 -16.10 -11.86
C ALA A 74 24.62 -17.48 -11.37
N SER A 75 23.79 -18.15 -10.57
CA SER A 75 24.11 -19.48 -10.01
C SER A 75 24.08 -20.60 -11.04
N THR A 76 23.44 -20.40 -12.21
CA THR A 76 23.37 -21.37 -13.31
C THR A 76 24.43 -21.14 -14.40
N GLY A 77 25.16 -20.03 -14.34
CA GLY A 77 26.17 -19.63 -15.32
C GLY A 77 27.56 -20.27 -15.08
N ARG A 78 28.50 -20.00 -16.00
CA ARG A 78 29.91 -20.34 -15.82
C ARG A 78 30.58 -19.30 -14.93
N GLY A 79 30.75 -19.64 -13.67
CA GLY A 79 31.32 -18.73 -12.68
C GLY A 79 30.24 -17.82 -12.09
N TYR A 80 30.02 -17.98 -10.79
CA TYR A 80 29.05 -17.19 -10.04
C TYR A 80 29.52 -15.74 -9.92
N HIS A 81 28.74 -14.83 -10.50
CA HIS A 81 29.02 -13.38 -10.42
C HIS A 81 27.72 -12.57 -10.68
N PRO A 82 26.86 -12.42 -9.69
CA PRO A 82 25.65 -11.62 -9.85
C PRO A 82 26.00 -10.13 -9.93
N LEU A 83 25.57 -9.47 -11.00
CA LEU A 83 25.81 -8.03 -11.22
C LEU A 83 24.75 -7.14 -10.58
N PHE A 84 23.55 -7.68 -10.32
CA PHE A 84 22.40 -6.96 -9.77
C PHE A 84 22.05 -5.71 -10.59
N GLU A 85 22.07 -5.83 -11.93
CA GLU A 85 21.84 -4.71 -12.85
C GLU A 85 20.41 -4.16 -12.73
N GLU A 86 19.40 -5.03 -12.78
CA GLU A 86 18.00 -4.63 -12.64
C GLU A 86 17.71 -4.08 -11.25
N LEU A 87 18.28 -4.69 -10.21
CA LEU A 87 18.16 -4.19 -8.85
C LEU A 87 18.73 -2.78 -8.71
N ARG A 88 19.89 -2.51 -9.33
CA ARG A 88 20.55 -1.19 -9.31
C ARG A 88 19.79 -0.13 -10.10
N LEU A 89 18.98 -0.49 -11.08
CA LEU A 89 18.09 0.47 -11.77
C LEU A 89 17.04 1.05 -10.82
N ARG A 90 16.71 0.34 -9.74
CA ARG A 90 15.77 0.81 -8.72
C ARG A 90 16.48 1.42 -7.51
N THR A 91 17.51 0.75 -7.02
CA THR A 91 18.19 1.14 -5.77
C THR A 91 19.32 2.15 -5.98
N GLY A 92 19.88 2.25 -7.21
CA GLY A 92 21.04 3.07 -7.49
C GLY A 92 22.35 2.47 -6.98
N ALA A 93 23.43 3.25 -7.12
CA ALA A 93 24.78 2.84 -6.70
C ALA A 93 25.01 3.00 -5.19
N CYS A 94 24.13 3.72 -4.46
CA CYS A 94 24.28 3.96 -3.03
C CYS A 94 23.90 2.74 -2.17
N ALA A 95 23.13 1.80 -2.69
CA ALA A 95 22.85 0.55 -2.02
C ALA A 95 24.04 -0.41 -2.10
N ASN A 96 24.51 -0.90 -0.96
CA ASN A 96 25.52 -1.95 -0.89
C ASN A 96 24.83 -3.32 -0.91
N ILE A 97 25.12 -4.13 -1.93
CA ILE A 97 24.53 -5.45 -2.10
C ILE A 97 25.59 -6.50 -1.80
N THR A 98 25.31 -7.38 -0.84
CA THR A 98 26.20 -8.48 -0.46
C THR A 98 25.48 -9.81 -0.51
N VAL A 99 26.17 -10.88 -0.86
CA VAL A 99 25.66 -12.26 -0.90
C VAL A 99 26.53 -13.15 -0.05
N THR A 100 25.93 -14.00 0.77
CA THR A 100 26.65 -14.97 1.61
C THR A 100 25.93 -16.31 1.61
N PRO A 101 26.58 -17.41 1.23
CA PRO A 101 27.91 -17.47 0.64
C PRO A 101 27.95 -16.81 -0.75
N ASN A 102 29.12 -16.28 -1.14
CA ASN A 102 29.31 -15.64 -2.45
C ASN A 102 29.81 -16.67 -3.48
N ASP A 103 28.99 -17.65 -3.71
CA ASP A 103 29.20 -18.74 -4.68
C ASP A 103 27.85 -19.27 -5.19
N SER A 104 27.82 -20.36 -5.95
CA SER A 104 26.57 -20.93 -6.48
C SER A 104 25.80 -21.84 -5.51
N THR A 105 26.25 -21.97 -4.24
CA THR A 105 25.60 -22.84 -3.27
C THR A 105 24.43 -22.18 -2.54
N TYR A 106 23.51 -22.99 -2.05
CA TYR A 106 22.35 -22.56 -1.24
C TYR A 106 22.32 -23.36 0.08
N PRO A 107 21.70 -22.87 1.15
CA PRO A 107 20.97 -21.61 1.26
C PRO A 107 21.86 -20.36 1.20
N LYS A 108 21.29 -19.21 0.81
CA LYS A 108 21.99 -17.93 0.71
C LYS A 108 21.28 -16.81 1.45
N THR A 109 22.04 -15.79 1.77
CA THR A 109 21.49 -14.52 2.25
C THR A 109 21.99 -13.38 1.35
N ILE A 110 21.05 -12.66 0.74
CA ILE A 110 21.32 -11.41 0.03
C ILE A 110 20.94 -10.27 0.97
N THR A 111 21.85 -9.31 1.14
CA THR A 111 21.59 -8.11 1.94
C THR A 111 21.68 -6.89 1.02
N ILE A 112 20.62 -6.10 0.97
CA ILE A 112 20.57 -4.80 0.29
C ILE A 112 20.63 -3.75 1.40
N ASP A 113 21.80 -3.14 1.60
CA ASP A 113 22.06 -2.18 2.67
C ASP A 113 22.08 -0.76 2.11
N PHE A 114 21.15 0.07 2.55
CA PHE A 114 20.99 1.48 2.18
C PHE A 114 21.71 2.43 3.17
N GLY A 115 22.37 1.87 4.18
CA GLY A 115 23.08 2.64 5.20
C GLY A 115 22.19 3.67 5.91
N ASP A 116 22.70 4.89 6.05
CA ASP A 116 21.98 6.02 6.70
C ASP A 116 20.95 6.70 5.78
N GLY A 117 20.87 6.30 4.53
CA GLY A 117 19.86 6.76 3.58
C GLY A 117 20.38 6.86 2.15
N CYS A 118 19.51 6.45 1.23
CA CYS A 118 19.79 6.31 -0.19
C CYS A 118 18.56 6.71 -0.98
N LEU A 119 18.66 7.71 -1.87
CA LEU A 119 17.63 8.06 -2.83
C LEU A 119 17.87 7.26 -4.12
N GLY A 120 16.97 6.33 -4.41
CA GLY A 120 17.03 5.52 -5.62
C GLY A 120 16.64 6.30 -6.88
N PRO A 121 17.04 5.82 -8.08
CA PRO A 121 16.59 6.36 -9.36
C PRO A 121 15.06 6.29 -9.56
N ASP A 122 14.40 5.38 -8.85
CA ASP A 122 12.94 5.25 -8.81
C ASP A 122 12.26 6.35 -7.94
N GLY A 123 13.02 7.30 -7.42
CA GLY A 123 12.54 8.40 -6.59
C GLY A 123 12.19 8.02 -5.15
N LYS A 124 12.47 6.78 -4.73
CA LYS A 124 12.20 6.31 -3.38
C LYS A 124 13.43 6.46 -2.48
N PHE A 125 13.22 7.04 -1.31
CA PHE A 125 14.26 7.13 -0.29
C PHE A 125 14.19 5.90 0.63
N ARG A 126 15.30 5.17 0.74
CA ARG A 126 15.42 3.98 1.59
C ARG A 126 16.57 4.13 2.56
N LYS A 127 16.42 3.60 3.77
CA LYS A 127 17.42 3.59 4.84
C LYS A 127 17.40 2.24 5.55
N GLY A 128 18.53 1.81 6.12
CA GLY A 128 18.66 0.52 6.79
C GLY A 128 18.86 -0.60 5.77
N ALA A 129 18.40 -1.81 6.05
CA ALA A 129 18.65 -2.92 5.16
C ALA A 129 17.45 -3.86 4.99
N ILE A 130 17.34 -4.42 3.79
CA ILE A 130 16.49 -5.57 3.44
C ILE A 130 17.39 -6.80 3.41
N ILE A 131 16.99 -7.86 4.10
CA ILE A 131 17.72 -9.12 4.22
C ILE A 131 16.85 -10.22 3.63
N ILE A 132 17.36 -10.90 2.59
CA ILE A 132 16.64 -11.93 1.83
C ILE A 132 17.37 -13.27 2.05
N HIS A 133 16.70 -14.19 2.69
CA HIS A 133 17.21 -15.56 2.85
C HIS A 133 16.56 -16.47 1.81
N LEU A 134 17.39 -17.16 1.01
CA LEU A 134 16.96 -18.04 -0.09
C LEU A 134 17.34 -19.49 0.24
N THR A 135 16.36 -20.39 0.18
CA THR A 135 16.62 -21.83 0.37
C THR A 135 17.18 -22.52 -0.87
N ALA A 136 16.88 -21.99 -2.06
CA ALA A 136 17.30 -22.45 -3.38
C ALA A 136 17.14 -21.31 -4.38
N PRO A 137 17.60 -21.44 -5.68
CA PRO A 137 17.27 -20.50 -6.72
C PRO A 137 15.76 -20.25 -6.78
N ILE A 138 15.32 -19.00 -6.77
CA ILE A 138 13.90 -18.66 -6.57
C ILE A 138 12.98 -19.22 -7.67
N ARG A 139 13.49 -19.45 -8.86
CA ARG A 139 12.75 -20.09 -9.98
C ARG A 139 12.62 -21.62 -9.80
N GLN A 140 13.30 -22.22 -8.85
CA GLN A 140 13.17 -23.66 -8.55
C GLN A 140 11.89 -23.90 -7.75
N SER A 141 11.10 -24.90 -8.16
CA SER A 141 9.91 -25.33 -7.41
C SER A 141 10.24 -25.70 -5.96
N GLY A 142 9.47 -25.21 -5.01
CA GLY A 142 9.70 -25.38 -3.58
C GLY A 142 10.71 -24.40 -2.96
N ALA A 143 11.36 -23.54 -3.75
CA ALA A 143 12.24 -22.50 -3.22
C ALA A 143 11.45 -21.51 -2.35
N VAL A 144 12.08 -21.05 -1.27
CA VAL A 144 11.50 -20.06 -0.35
C VAL A 144 12.47 -18.88 -0.24
N ALA A 145 11.94 -17.68 -0.42
CA ALA A 145 12.60 -16.44 -0.07
C ALA A 145 11.93 -15.84 1.19
N THR A 146 12.71 -15.65 2.24
CA THR A 146 12.26 -15.00 3.48
C THR A 146 12.91 -13.62 3.56
N ILE A 147 12.11 -12.57 3.53
CA ILE A 147 12.56 -11.18 3.56
C ILE A 147 12.29 -10.60 4.94
N THR A 148 13.33 -10.08 5.56
CA THR A 148 13.29 -9.40 6.86
C THR A 148 14.00 -8.04 6.79
N PHE A 149 13.90 -7.26 7.84
CA PHE A 149 14.36 -5.88 7.87
C PHE A 149 15.34 -5.62 9.00
N ARG A 150 16.29 -4.71 8.76
CA ARG A 150 17.17 -4.16 9.78
C ARG A 150 17.06 -2.63 9.76
N ASN A 151 16.28 -2.06 10.69
CA ASN A 151 16.00 -0.62 10.76
C ASN A 151 15.62 -0.02 9.40
N PHE A 152 14.72 -0.70 8.68
CA PHE A 152 14.38 -0.33 7.31
C PHE A 152 13.30 0.73 7.26
N TYR A 153 13.57 1.77 6.48
CA TYR A 153 12.64 2.86 6.22
C TYR A 153 12.46 3.05 4.72
N LEU A 154 11.20 3.22 4.30
CA LEU A 154 10.81 3.60 2.95
C LEU A 154 10.09 4.96 3.01
N ASN A 155 10.61 5.97 2.32
CA ASN A 155 10.03 7.32 2.32
C ASN A 155 9.67 7.83 3.75
N ARG A 156 10.57 7.59 4.72
CA ARG A 156 10.45 7.93 6.15
C ARG A 156 9.52 7.02 6.97
N ALA A 157 8.75 6.14 6.36
CA ALA A 157 7.96 5.14 7.07
C ALA A 157 8.86 3.98 7.52
N HIS A 158 8.82 3.60 8.78
CA HIS A 158 9.50 2.43 9.32
C HIS A 158 8.71 1.19 8.95
N ILE A 159 9.36 0.21 8.30
CA ILE A 159 8.77 -1.04 7.85
C ILE A 159 9.32 -2.18 8.68
N GLU A 160 8.44 -3.00 9.24
CA GLU A 160 8.78 -4.15 10.06
C GLU A 160 7.97 -5.38 9.64
N GLY A 161 8.38 -6.56 10.08
CA GLY A 161 7.71 -7.83 9.81
C GLY A 161 8.54 -8.80 8.99
N THR A 162 7.89 -9.82 8.46
CA THR A 162 8.53 -10.83 7.62
C THR A 162 7.67 -11.05 6.37
N LYS A 163 8.28 -10.98 5.20
CA LYS A 163 7.64 -11.35 3.95
C LYS A 163 8.22 -12.67 3.44
N ILE A 164 7.34 -13.59 3.06
CA ILE A 164 7.71 -14.95 2.65
C ILE A 164 7.14 -15.20 1.26
N LEU A 165 8.01 -15.52 0.32
CA LEU A 165 7.65 -15.94 -1.02
C LEU A 165 7.99 -17.42 -1.17
N THR A 166 7.02 -18.24 -1.57
CA THR A 166 7.22 -19.66 -1.82
C THR A 166 6.91 -19.98 -3.27
N ASN A 167 7.87 -20.54 -3.98
CA ASN A 167 7.67 -20.97 -5.36
C ASN A 167 6.87 -22.27 -5.40
N LEU A 168 5.68 -22.22 -5.97
CA LEU A 168 4.77 -23.34 -6.20
C LEU A 168 4.68 -23.71 -7.69
N SER A 169 5.66 -23.31 -8.49
CA SER A 169 5.67 -23.55 -9.93
C SER A 169 5.66 -25.04 -10.25
N SER A 170 4.87 -25.43 -11.23
CA SER A 170 4.81 -26.79 -11.74
C SER A 170 4.36 -26.78 -13.20
N GLY A 171 4.86 -27.75 -14.01
CA GLY A 171 4.42 -27.93 -15.38
C GLY A 171 4.62 -26.71 -16.31
N GLY A 172 5.66 -25.90 -16.05
CA GLY A 172 5.98 -24.69 -16.86
C GLY A 172 5.22 -23.42 -16.43
N ASN A 173 4.29 -23.52 -15.46
CA ASN A 173 3.59 -22.35 -14.92
C ASN A 173 4.34 -21.81 -13.71
N VAL A 174 4.80 -20.57 -13.79
CA VAL A 174 5.45 -19.87 -12.68
C VAL A 174 4.38 -19.35 -11.73
N LYS A 175 4.45 -19.80 -10.48
CA LYS A 175 3.50 -19.43 -9.44
C LYS A 175 4.20 -19.27 -8.10
N PHE A 176 3.85 -18.22 -7.38
CA PHE A 176 4.30 -17.98 -6.01
C PHE A 176 3.11 -17.79 -5.08
N THR A 177 3.29 -18.19 -3.81
CA THR A 177 2.51 -17.61 -2.72
C THR A 177 3.35 -16.55 -2.04
N VAL A 178 2.72 -15.45 -1.69
CA VAL A 178 3.31 -14.32 -0.96
C VAL A 178 2.54 -14.13 0.32
N GLN A 179 3.27 -14.09 1.43
CA GLN A 179 2.70 -13.90 2.76
C GLN A 179 3.47 -12.81 3.50
N VAL A 180 2.76 -11.90 4.17
CA VAL A 180 3.33 -10.99 5.18
C VAL A 180 2.85 -11.42 6.55
N VAL A 181 3.78 -11.55 7.50
CA VAL A 181 3.52 -11.94 8.89
C VAL A 181 4.08 -10.88 9.80
N ASN A 182 3.27 -10.44 10.77
CA ASN A 182 3.63 -9.38 11.72
C ASN A 182 4.13 -8.11 11.02
N GLY A 183 3.55 -7.79 9.87
CA GLY A 183 3.86 -6.56 9.14
C GLY A 183 3.45 -5.34 9.94
N ALA A 184 4.29 -4.31 9.95
CA ALA A 184 3.97 -3.03 10.55
C ALA A 184 4.59 -1.88 9.75
N VAL A 185 3.86 -0.80 9.63
CA VAL A 185 4.34 0.46 9.05
C VAL A 185 4.09 1.57 10.06
N THR A 186 5.11 2.36 10.37
CA THR A 186 5.01 3.48 11.32
C THR A 186 5.63 4.74 10.73
N PHE A 187 4.85 5.80 10.62
CA PHE A 187 5.30 7.12 10.18
C PHE A 187 5.83 7.96 11.35
N PRO A 188 6.66 8.98 11.10
CA PRO A 188 7.22 9.83 12.15
C PRO A 188 6.21 10.55 13.02
N ASN A 189 4.98 10.77 12.53
CA ASN A 189 3.87 11.38 13.27
C ASN A 189 3.07 10.39 14.14
N GLY A 190 3.53 9.12 14.22
CA GLY A 190 2.86 8.06 14.97
C GLY A 190 1.68 7.41 14.24
N ARG A 191 1.28 7.91 13.06
CA ARG A 191 0.34 7.19 12.17
C ARG A 191 0.97 5.88 11.75
N GLY A 192 0.16 4.86 11.56
CA GLY A 192 0.66 3.57 11.08
C GLY A 192 -0.40 2.50 11.17
N TRP A 193 0.01 1.31 10.83
CA TRP A 193 -0.85 0.12 10.79
C TRP A 193 -0.08 -1.16 11.01
N GLN A 194 -0.81 -2.18 11.44
CA GLN A 194 -0.40 -3.58 11.34
C GLN A 194 -0.89 -4.14 10.02
N TYR A 195 -0.12 -4.99 9.39
CA TYR A 195 -0.39 -5.50 8.05
C TYR A 195 -0.13 -7.01 7.95
N ASP A 196 -1.14 -7.73 7.45
CA ASP A 196 -1.04 -9.15 7.14
C ASP A 196 -1.49 -9.36 5.69
N GLU A 197 -0.81 -10.25 4.97
CA GLU A 197 -1.08 -10.51 3.56
C GLU A 197 -0.97 -12.00 3.25
N LEU A 198 -1.83 -12.49 2.36
CA LEU A 198 -1.70 -13.79 1.70
C LEU A 198 -2.19 -13.66 0.27
N LYS A 199 -1.27 -13.75 -0.68
CA LYS A 199 -1.53 -13.63 -2.13
C LYS A 199 -0.96 -14.80 -2.91
N ALA A 200 -1.59 -15.14 -4.03
CA ALA A 200 -1.05 -15.98 -5.08
C ALA A 200 -0.64 -15.09 -6.26
N VAL A 201 0.59 -15.22 -6.70
CA VAL A 201 1.18 -14.49 -7.81
C VAL A 201 1.49 -15.49 -8.90
N THR A 202 0.89 -15.33 -10.08
CA THR A 202 1.07 -16.25 -11.21
C THR A 202 1.57 -15.47 -12.40
N GLN A 203 2.70 -15.87 -12.96
CA GLN A 203 3.20 -15.29 -14.21
C GLN A 203 2.29 -15.69 -15.37
N ILE A 204 1.82 -14.72 -16.13
CA ILE A 204 0.91 -14.93 -17.26
C ILE A 204 1.50 -14.53 -18.59
N ASP A 205 2.63 -13.79 -18.57
CA ASP A 205 3.40 -13.42 -19.75
C ASP A 205 4.88 -13.22 -19.38
N GLY A 206 5.80 -13.18 -20.36
CA GLY A 206 7.24 -12.98 -20.16
C GLY A 206 8.02 -14.25 -19.85
N GLY A 207 7.39 -15.35 -19.49
CA GLY A 207 8.07 -16.58 -19.02
C GLY A 207 8.95 -17.31 -20.07
N THR A 208 8.94 -16.87 -21.32
CA THR A 208 9.78 -17.44 -22.40
C THR A 208 11.08 -16.69 -22.61
N THR A 209 11.29 -15.58 -21.94
CA THR A 209 12.48 -14.74 -22.04
C THR A 209 13.29 -14.78 -20.74
N PRO A 210 14.58 -14.44 -20.77
CA PRO A 210 15.38 -14.30 -19.55
C PRO A 210 15.22 -12.92 -18.88
N PHE A 211 14.39 -12.04 -19.43
CA PHE A 211 14.24 -10.67 -18.97
C PHE A 211 13.06 -10.55 -18.00
N VAL A 212 13.30 -10.09 -16.79
CA VAL A 212 12.26 -9.83 -15.79
C VAL A 212 11.33 -8.67 -16.19
N ARG A 213 11.81 -7.78 -17.04
CA ARG A 213 11.09 -6.57 -17.44
C ARG A 213 9.81 -6.81 -18.22
N ASP A 214 9.76 -7.88 -19.01
CA ASP A 214 8.61 -8.25 -19.82
C ASP A 214 7.62 -9.16 -19.08
N ASP A 215 7.93 -9.52 -17.84
CA ASP A 215 7.06 -10.34 -17.02
C ASP A 215 5.76 -9.61 -16.70
N VAL A 216 4.67 -10.36 -16.79
CA VAL A 216 3.35 -9.93 -16.37
C VAL A 216 2.79 -10.93 -15.37
N TYR A 217 2.35 -10.42 -14.24
CA TYR A 217 1.81 -11.24 -13.17
C TYR A 217 0.33 -10.98 -12.95
N LYS A 218 -0.40 -12.07 -12.69
CA LYS A 218 -1.73 -12.07 -12.14
C LYS A 218 -1.64 -12.29 -10.64
N ILE A 219 -2.31 -11.43 -9.86
CA ILE A 219 -2.27 -11.44 -8.40
C ILE A 219 -3.68 -11.58 -7.86
N GLU A 220 -3.86 -12.56 -6.97
CA GLU A 220 -5.12 -12.89 -6.32
C GLU A 220 -4.87 -13.15 -4.84
N GLY A 221 -5.70 -12.61 -3.96
CA GLY A 221 -5.51 -12.85 -2.54
C GLY A 221 -6.24 -11.86 -1.65
N ARG A 222 -5.74 -11.76 -0.43
CA ARG A 222 -6.29 -10.87 0.59
C ARG A 222 -5.18 -10.23 1.41
N SER A 223 -5.48 -9.05 1.95
CA SER A 223 -4.68 -8.43 3.01
C SER A 223 -5.58 -7.83 4.08
N ARG A 224 -5.01 -7.60 5.26
CA ARG A 224 -5.66 -6.95 6.38
C ARG A 224 -4.77 -5.84 6.89
N THR A 225 -5.31 -4.65 6.98
CA THR A 225 -4.64 -3.47 7.52
C THR A 225 -5.40 -3.00 8.75
N ALA A 226 -4.78 -3.08 9.92
CA ALA A 226 -5.35 -2.56 11.17
C ALA A 226 -4.68 -1.22 11.49
N LEU A 227 -5.44 -0.14 11.39
CA LEU A 227 -4.96 1.22 11.63
C LEU A 227 -4.75 1.47 13.12
N ASN A 228 -3.72 2.23 13.48
CA ASN A 228 -3.48 2.64 14.87
C ASN A 228 -4.66 3.46 15.46
N GLY A 229 -5.50 4.06 14.62
CA GLY A 229 -6.76 4.72 14.99
C GLY A 229 -7.94 3.78 15.24
N GLY A 230 -7.77 2.46 15.17
CA GLY A 230 -8.75 1.44 15.52
C GLY A 230 -9.60 0.89 14.37
N ALA A 231 -9.57 1.48 13.17
CA ALA A 231 -10.26 0.91 12.01
C ALA A 231 -9.48 -0.30 11.46
N THR A 232 -10.22 -1.29 10.96
CA THR A 232 -9.65 -2.44 10.24
C THR A 232 -10.18 -2.47 8.83
N LEU A 233 -9.25 -2.56 7.87
CA LEU A 233 -9.52 -2.69 6.45
C LEU A 233 -9.19 -4.11 6.02
N VAL A 234 -10.13 -4.79 5.38
CA VAL A 234 -9.90 -6.12 4.80
C VAL A 234 -10.04 -6.00 3.29
N LEU A 235 -8.94 -6.29 2.61
CA LEU A 235 -8.82 -6.20 1.17
C LEU A 235 -8.94 -7.60 0.58
N ASN A 236 -9.69 -7.73 -0.50
CA ASN A 236 -9.79 -8.96 -1.27
C ASN A 236 -9.74 -8.63 -2.75
N THR A 237 -9.05 -9.44 -3.50
CA THR A 237 -9.11 -9.36 -4.97
C THR A 237 -10.49 -9.77 -5.44
N GLU A 238 -11.23 -8.85 -6.06
CA GLU A 238 -12.56 -9.13 -6.67
C GLU A 238 -12.39 -9.63 -8.10
N THR A 239 -11.57 -8.95 -8.89
CA THR A 239 -11.04 -9.46 -10.15
C THR A 239 -9.52 -9.45 -10.10
N PRO A 240 -8.83 -10.43 -10.70
CA PRO A 240 -7.39 -10.55 -10.60
C PRO A 240 -6.66 -9.24 -10.93
N LEU A 241 -5.74 -8.84 -10.05
CA LEU A 241 -4.89 -7.69 -10.29
C LEU A 241 -3.81 -8.07 -11.29
N ILE A 242 -3.56 -7.22 -12.27
CA ILE A 242 -2.53 -7.42 -13.30
C ILE A 242 -1.38 -6.44 -13.02
N LYS A 243 -0.18 -6.98 -12.92
CA LYS A 243 1.06 -6.23 -12.70
C LYS A 243 2.06 -6.51 -13.82
N LYS A 244 2.38 -5.49 -14.61
CA LYS A 244 3.56 -5.50 -15.50
C LYS A 244 4.77 -5.06 -14.69
N VAL A 245 5.88 -5.79 -14.74
CA VAL A 245 7.07 -5.47 -13.92
C VAL A 245 7.62 -4.08 -14.20
N VAL A 246 7.54 -3.61 -15.44
CA VAL A 246 7.95 -2.24 -15.81
C VAL A 246 7.07 -1.13 -15.23
N CYS A 247 5.89 -1.47 -14.72
CA CYS A 247 4.94 -0.50 -14.16
C CYS A 247 4.99 -0.52 -12.62
N PRO A 248 5.19 0.62 -11.95
CA PRO A 248 5.17 0.68 -10.48
C PRO A 248 3.80 0.32 -9.88
N TRP A 249 2.72 0.54 -10.63
CA TRP A 249 1.35 0.33 -10.19
C TRP A 249 0.70 -0.89 -10.85
N PHE A 250 -0.42 -1.35 -10.31
CA PHE A 250 -1.25 -2.34 -11.01
C PHE A 250 -1.86 -1.72 -12.27
N ASN A 251 -1.89 -2.52 -13.33
CA ASN A 251 -2.42 -2.08 -14.62
C ASN A 251 -3.91 -2.37 -14.78
N ASN A 252 -4.42 -3.39 -14.09
CA ASN A 252 -5.81 -3.80 -14.22
C ASN A 252 -6.25 -4.60 -12.99
N GLY A 253 -7.56 -4.85 -12.88
CA GLY A 253 -8.16 -5.62 -11.82
C GLY A 253 -8.88 -4.75 -10.81
N VAL A 254 -9.66 -5.39 -9.94
CA VAL A 254 -10.49 -4.72 -8.94
C VAL A 254 -10.18 -5.27 -7.55
N LEU A 255 -9.86 -4.37 -6.64
CA LEU A 255 -9.68 -4.65 -5.23
C LEU A 255 -10.95 -4.24 -4.47
N LYS A 256 -11.51 -5.17 -3.69
CA LYS A 256 -12.60 -4.90 -2.77
C LYS A 256 -12.03 -4.59 -1.39
N ILE A 257 -12.45 -3.47 -0.80
CA ILE A 257 -12.06 -3.01 0.53
C ILE A 257 -13.30 -3.06 1.43
N ASN A 258 -13.21 -3.82 2.52
CA ASN A 258 -14.20 -3.82 3.58
C ASN A 258 -13.62 -3.01 4.77
N ALA A 259 -14.25 -1.88 5.08
CA ALA A 259 -13.90 -1.00 6.19
C ALA A 259 -15.06 -0.98 7.18
N ASN A 260 -14.95 -1.72 8.28
CA ASN A 260 -16.06 -1.93 9.22
C ASN A 260 -17.30 -2.49 8.50
N SER A 261 -18.41 -1.72 8.43
CA SER A 261 -19.65 -2.09 7.74
C SER A 261 -19.71 -1.62 6.27
N HIS A 262 -18.67 -0.93 5.78
CA HIS A 262 -18.68 -0.32 4.46
C HIS A 262 -17.88 -1.12 3.45
N VAL A 263 -18.34 -1.13 2.21
CA VAL A 263 -17.70 -1.81 1.09
C VAL A 263 -17.34 -0.78 0.02
N MET A 264 -16.10 -0.84 -0.42
CA MET A 264 -15.55 -0.01 -1.48
C MET A 264 -14.83 -0.88 -2.50
N PHE A 265 -14.66 -0.36 -3.71
CA PHE A 265 -13.89 -1.03 -4.77
C PHE A 265 -12.90 -0.04 -5.37
N VAL A 266 -11.68 -0.51 -5.64
CA VAL A 266 -10.64 0.21 -6.37
C VAL A 266 -10.40 -0.52 -7.68
N ASP A 267 -10.78 0.12 -8.79
CA ASP A 267 -10.57 -0.37 -10.15
C ASP A 267 -9.30 0.25 -10.72
N TYR A 268 -8.27 -0.56 -10.89
CA TYR A 268 -6.96 -0.15 -11.40
C TYR A 268 -6.94 -0.04 -12.93
N GLY A 269 -7.91 -0.62 -13.63
CA GLY A 269 -8.05 -0.49 -15.08
C GLY A 269 -8.66 0.85 -15.51
N ALA A 270 -9.35 1.55 -14.59
CA ALA A 270 -10.02 2.81 -14.88
C ALA A 270 -9.15 4.01 -14.42
N PRO A 271 -9.14 5.13 -15.18
CA PRO A 271 -9.93 5.36 -16.41
C PRO A 271 -9.22 4.91 -17.70
N ASN A 272 -7.95 4.51 -17.65
CA ASN A 272 -7.04 4.42 -18.81
C ASN A 272 -6.92 3.01 -19.39
N ASN A 273 -7.85 2.11 -19.05
CA ASN A 273 -7.96 0.76 -19.60
C ASN A 273 -6.66 -0.07 -19.51
N GLY A 274 -5.93 0.05 -18.40
CA GLY A 274 -4.73 -0.75 -18.11
C GLY A 274 -3.41 -0.16 -18.61
N ASP A 275 -3.37 1.13 -18.94
CA ASP A 275 -2.12 1.84 -19.14
C ASP A 275 -1.34 1.95 -17.82
N CYS A 276 -0.02 2.13 -17.94
CA CYS A 276 0.83 2.31 -16.77
C CYS A 276 0.71 3.75 -16.26
N ASP A 277 -0.16 3.98 -15.30
CA ASP A 277 -0.33 5.26 -14.64
C ASP A 277 -0.65 5.08 -13.14
N ASN A 278 -0.65 6.19 -12.41
CA ASN A 278 -0.92 6.21 -10.98
C ASN A 278 -2.38 6.52 -10.66
N LYS A 279 -3.33 6.12 -11.52
CA LYS A 279 -4.75 6.38 -11.31
C LYS A 279 -5.52 5.10 -11.07
N ALA A 280 -6.58 5.21 -10.26
CA ALA A 280 -7.58 4.18 -10.10
C ALA A 280 -8.94 4.83 -9.80
N LEU A 281 -10.02 4.12 -10.11
CA LEU A 281 -11.38 4.56 -9.79
C LEU A 281 -11.84 3.92 -8.47
N LEU A 282 -12.00 4.76 -7.45
CA LEU A 282 -12.64 4.36 -6.20
C LEU A 282 -14.15 4.49 -6.32
N THR A 283 -14.89 3.42 -5.95
CA THR A 283 -16.35 3.42 -5.86
C THR A 283 -16.81 2.94 -4.49
N TRP A 284 -17.91 3.49 -3.96
CA TRP A 284 -18.50 3.13 -2.67
C TRP A 284 -20.02 3.34 -2.66
N ASN A 285 -20.68 3.02 -1.55
CA ASN A 285 -22.13 3.09 -1.39
C ASN A 285 -22.86 2.31 -2.52
N ASN A 286 -22.43 1.05 -2.75
CA ASN A 286 -22.96 0.18 -3.81
C ASN A 286 -22.86 0.77 -5.23
N GLY A 287 -21.78 1.52 -5.50
CA GLY A 287 -21.54 2.14 -6.80
C GLY A 287 -22.25 3.48 -7.02
N ALA A 288 -23.02 3.96 -6.04
CA ALA A 288 -23.71 5.26 -6.16
C ALA A 288 -22.74 6.45 -6.19
N ASN A 289 -21.53 6.26 -5.62
CA ASN A 289 -20.51 7.30 -5.57
C ASN A 289 -19.21 6.78 -6.18
N SER A 290 -18.47 7.69 -6.83
CA SER A 290 -17.15 7.37 -7.36
C SER A 290 -16.22 8.57 -7.30
N ARG A 291 -14.90 8.30 -7.24
CA ARG A 291 -13.84 9.32 -7.28
C ARG A 291 -12.59 8.74 -7.94
N LEU A 292 -11.95 9.50 -8.80
CA LEU A 292 -10.62 9.15 -9.29
C LEU A 292 -9.60 9.45 -8.19
N ILE A 293 -8.79 8.45 -7.83
CA ILE A 293 -7.73 8.54 -6.83
C ILE A 293 -6.36 8.47 -7.50
N THR A 294 -5.35 8.97 -6.79
CA THR A 294 -3.94 8.86 -7.19
C THR A 294 -3.26 7.84 -6.27
N LEU A 295 -2.65 6.83 -6.87
CA LEU A 295 -1.91 5.80 -6.16
C LEU A 295 -0.56 6.33 -5.65
N PRO A 296 -0.06 5.82 -4.52
CA PRO A 296 1.20 6.24 -3.91
C PRO A 296 2.45 5.85 -4.71
#